data_e46c23e46e4c08950b40f288f55938d7
#
_entry.id   e46c23e46e4c08950b40f288f55938d7
#
_cell.length_a   1.000
_cell.length_b   1.000
_cell.length_c   1.000
_cell.angle_alpha   90.00
_cell.angle_beta   90.00
_cell.angle_gamma   90.00
#
_symmetry.space_group_name_H-M   'P 1'
#
loop_
_entity.id
_entity.type
_entity.pdbx_description
1 polymer ?
#
loop_
_entity_poly.entity_id
_entity_poly.type
_entity_poly.pdbx_seq_one_letter_code
_entity_poly.pdbx_strand_id
1 'polypeptide(L)'
;MSTLLHAPALAPALPGFEAPLDRFCADVDLKRPRPLGYGLWLAIFPPPAVAQRIARRAAGLCREHGFSGSVQPAARLHITLLAITGGPEAPPQRVVDAVNDAAALIPCGPVRIVFDRVLTFATSRVFVLRCTADSDAGIGRLRQMLATTLRRRALRPSPRPSATPHMTMMYGTRRTLPEQAIEPIAWTADRFALVLSHVGATHHQWIRQWPLR
;
A
#
# COMPACT_ATOMS: atom_id res chain seq x y z
N MET A 1 29.17 -28.00 -4.07
CA MET A 1 27.98 -28.26 -4.88
C MET A 1 26.93 -27.23 -4.43
N SER A 2 26.79 -26.17 -5.20
CA SER A 2 25.94 -24.99 -4.85
C SER A 2 24.55 -25.19 -5.47
N THR A 3 23.57 -25.45 -4.63
CA THR A 3 22.17 -25.61 -5.07
C THR A 3 21.57 -24.24 -5.32
N LEU A 4 21.43 -23.87 -6.58
CA LEU A 4 20.67 -22.70 -7.03
C LEU A 4 19.19 -22.91 -6.66
N LEU A 5 18.71 -22.15 -5.66
CA LEU A 5 17.30 -22.06 -5.35
C LEU A 5 16.57 -21.37 -6.53
N HIS A 6 15.81 -22.13 -7.26
CA HIS A 6 14.87 -21.63 -8.28
C HIS A 6 13.83 -20.74 -7.61
N ALA A 7 13.79 -19.49 -7.99
CA ALA A 7 12.67 -18.60 -7.64
C ALA A 7 11.38 -19.17 -8.29
N PRO A 8 10.26 -19.27 -7.54
CA PRO A 8 9.02 -19.74 -8.11
C PRO A 8 8.57 -18.79 -9.22
N ALA A 9 8.19 -19.37 -10.37
CA ALA A 9 7.71 -18.64 -11.52
C ALA A 9 6.54 -17.71 -11.13
N LEU A 10 6.64 -16.44 -11.53
CA LEU A 10 5.56 -15.47 -11.43
C LEU A 10 4.32 -16.02 -12.14
N ALA A 11 3.18 -16.03 -11.45
CA ALA A 11 1.91 -16.41 -12.06
C ALA A 11 1.64 -15.49 -13.28
N PRO A 12 1.07 -16.03 -14.39
CA PRO A 12 0.85 -15.26 -15.60
C PRO A 12 -0.02 -14.04 -15.33
N ALA A 13 0.38 -12.89 -15.86
CA ALA A 13 -0.37 -11.66 -15.82
C ALA A 13 -1.73 -11.88 -16.49
N LEU A 14 -2.80 -11.42 -15.84
CA LEU A 14 -4.15 -11.46 -16.42
C LEU A 14 -4.21 -10.54 -17.65
N PRO A 15 -4.96 -10.94 -18.73
CA PRO A 15 -5.09 -10.13 -19.95
C PRO A 15 -5.61 -8.74 -19.64
N GLY A 16 -4.96 -7.70 -20.15
CA GLY A 16 -5.31 -6.28 -19.95
C GLY A 16 -4.48 -5.57 -18.87
N PHE A 17 -3.57 -6.25 -18.20
CA PHE A 17 -2.59 -5.67 -17.32
C PHE A 17 -1.20 -6.15 -17.72
N GLU A 18 -0.79 -5.82 -18.93
CA GLU A 18 0.63 -5.85 -19.28
C GLU A 18 1.32 -4.79 -18.43
N ALA A 19 2.04 -5.27 -17.46
CA ALA A 19 2.62 -4.45 -16.45
C ALA A 19 3.71 -3.55 -17.01
N PRO A 20 3.55 -2.26 -16.99
CA PRO A 20 4.70 -1.39 -16.94
C PRO A 20 5.13 -1.12 -15.49
N LEU A 21 4.81 -2.00 -14.54
CA LEU A 21 5.27 -1.85 -13.16
C LEU A 21 6.79 -2.03 -13.07
N ASP A 22 7.39 -2.86 -13.91
CA ASP A 22 8.84 -3.00 -14.00
C ASP A 22 9.52 -1.75 -14.57
N ARG A 23 8.88 -0.98 -15.44
CA ARG A 23 9.42 0.28 -15.95
C ARG A 23 9.44 1.40 -14.91
N PHE A 24 8.51 1.41 -13.96
CA PHE A 24 8.52 2.38 -12.87
C PHE A 24 9.54 2.06 -11.77
N CYS A 25 10.03 0.83 -11.71
CA CYS A 25 11.06 0.39 -10.76
C CYS A 25 12.45 0.26 -11.39
N ALA A 26 12.59 0.30 -12.72
CA ALA A 26 13.83 -0.03 -13.43
C ALA A 26 14.86 1.10 -13.51
N ASP A 27 14.50 2.35 -13.27
CA ASP A 27 15.38 3.52 -13.43
C ASP A 27 15.90 4.12 -12.12
N VAL A 28 16.09 3.30 -11.08
CA VAL A 28 16.79 3.76 -9.87
C VAL A 28 18.13 3.09 -9.77
N ASP A 29 19.15 3.88 -10.06
CA ASP A 29 20.58 3.67 -9.99
C ASP A 29 21.08 2.58 -9.02
N LEU A 30 22.01 1.75 -9.47
CA LEU A 30 22.62 0.56 -8.89
C LEU A 30 23.39 0.73 -7.56
N LYS A 31 23.30 1.88 -6.90
CA LYS A 31 23.80 2.13 -5.55
C LYS A 31 22.68 2.37 -4.56
N ARG A 32 21.74 1.41 -4.46
CA ARG A 32 20.70 1.52 -3.42
C ARG A 32 21.36 1.45 -2.04
N PRO A 33 21.13 2.44 -1.16
CA PRO A 33 21.59 2.34 0.22
C PRO A 33 21.02 1.07 0.86
N ARG A 34 21.79 0.41 1.74
CA ARG A 34 21.26 -0.72 2.51
C ARG A 34 20.01 -0.27 3.24
N PRO A 35 18.92 -1.04 3.19
CA PRO A 35 17.70 -0.67 3.89
C PRO A 35 17.95 -0.64 5.39
N LEU A 36 17.38 0.35 6.09
CA LEU A 36 17.40 0.46 7.56
C LEU A 36 16.54 -0.63 8.21
N GLY A 37 15.78 -1.36 7.42
CA GLY A 37 14.91 -2.43 7.84
C GLY A 37 13.93 -2.83 6.73
N TYR A 38 13.01 -3.70 7.09
CA TYR A 38 12.00 -4.25 6.19
C TYR A 38 10.61 -4.13 6.80
N GLY A 39 9.62 -4.00 5.94
CA GLY A 39 8.21 -4.05 6.33
C GLY A 39 7.43 -4.90 5.33
N LEU A 40 6.76 -5.95 5.80
CA LEU A 40 5.85 -6.77 4.99
C LEU A 40 4.41 -6.36 5.29
N TRP A 41 3.65 -5.99 4.25
CA TRP A 41 2.29 -5.52 4.42
C TRP A 41 1.40 -5.80 3.20
N LEU A 42 0.09 -5.89 3.45
CA LEU A 42 -0.94 -5.99 2.43
C LEU A 42 -1.55 -4.62 2.15
N ALA A 43 -1.79 -4.30 0.89
CA ALA A 43 -2.36 -3.01 0.49
C ALA A 43 -3.19 -3.06 -0.79
N ILE A 44 -4.01 -2.02 -0.97
CA ILE A 44 -4.68 -1.65 -2.21
C ILE A 44 -3.89 -0.53 -2.88
N PHE A 45 -3.67 -0.66 -4.19
CA PHE A 45 -3.06 0.37 -5.01
C PHE A 45 -4.08 0.92 -6.02
N PRO A 46 -4.10 2.22 -6.27
CA PRO A 46 -4.93 2.78 -7.35
C PRO A 46 -4.37 2.38 -8.71
N PRO A 47 -5.22 2.24 -9.74
CA PRO A 47 -4.75 2.09 -11.12
C PRO A 47 -3.83 3.26 -11.52
N PRO A 48 -2.88 3.07 -12.45
CA PRO A 48 -1.87 4.08 -12.80
C PRO A 48 -2.44 5.47 -13.13
N ALA A 49 -3.50 5.54 -13.92
CA ALA A 49 -4.15 6.81 -14.27
C ALA A 49 -4.76 7.51 -13.04
N VAL A 50 -5.36 6.75 -12.11
CA VAL A 50 -5.89 7.26 -10.84
C VAL A 50 -4.76 7.73 -9.94
N ALA A 51 -3.68 6.93 -9.83
CA ALA A 51 -2.51 7.28 -9.04
C ALA A 51 -1.87 8.59 -9.50
N GLN A 52 -1.72 8.79 -10.81
CA GLN A 52 -1.22 10.03 -11.39
C GLN A 52 -2.15 11.22 -11.10
N ARG A 53 -3.47 11.04 -11.21
CA ARG A 53 -4.44 12.08 -10.85
C ARG A 53 -4.33 12.45 -9.38
N ILE A 54 -4.22 11.46 -8.48
CA ILE A 54 -4.03 11.70 -7.05
C ILE A 54 -2.72 12.44 -6.79
N ALA A 55 -1.61 12.03 -7.40
CA ALA A 55 -0.32 12.69 -7.22
C ALA A 55 -0.35 14.16 -7.66
N ARG A 56 -0.98 14.47 -8.81
CA ARG A 56 -1.17 15.86 -9.25
C ARG A 56 -2.03 16.67 -8.28
N ARG A 57 -3.14 16.08 -7.80
CA ARG A 57 -4.02 16.77 -6.83
C ARG A 57 -3.31 16.98 -5.49
N ALA A 58 -2.53 16.00 -5.02
CA ALA A 58 -1.71 16.12 -3.83
C ALA A 58 -0.70 17.26 -3.93
N ALA A 59 -0.03 17.39 -5.07
CA ALA A 59 0.90 18.49 -5.32
C ALA A 59 0.20 19.86 -5.30
N GLY A 60 -1.02 19.95 -5.85
CA GLY A 60 -1.88 21.14 -5.76
C GLY A 60 -2.21 21.50 -4.31
N LEU A 61 -2.77 20.54 -3.57
CA LEU A 61 -3.13 20.71 -2.17
C LEU A 61 -1.92 21.10 -1.29
N CYS A 62 -0.73 20.54 -1.56
CA CYS A 62 0.47 20.93 -0.85
C CYS A 62 0.81 22.42 -1.07
N ARG A 63 0.70 22.91 -2.30
CA ARG A 63 0.91 24.33 -2.59
C ARG A 63 -0.17 25.22 -1.97
N GLU A 64 -1.44 24.84 -2.11
CA GLU A 64 -2.60 25.56 -1.55
C GLU A 64 -2.46 25.77 -0.02
N HIS A 65 -1.97 24.76 0.69
CA HIS A 65 -1.83 24.77 2.15
C HIS A 65 -0.42 25.11 2.63
N GLY A 66 0.49 25.48 1.75
CA GLY A 66 1.86 25.88 2.10
C GLY A 66 2.69 24.78 2.74
N PHE A 67 2.46 23.52 2.35
CA PHE A 67 3.31 22.40 2.75
C PHE A 67 4.62 22.44 1.93
N SER A 68 5.74 22.39 2.64
CA SER A 68 7.08 22.23 2.06
C SER A 68 7.51 20.77 2.22
N GLY A 69 7.82 20.09 1.12
CA GLY A 69 8.27 18.69 1.13
C GLY A 69 7.90 17.96 -0.16
N SER A 70 8.36 16.72 -0.26
CA SER A 70 8.10 15.90 -1.43
C SER A 70 6.79 15.12 -1.27
N VAL A 71 5.92 15.28 -2.25
CA VAL A 71 4.71 14.45 -2.39
C VAL A 71 5.13 13.03 -2.76
N GLN A 72 4.39 12.04 -2.25
CA GLN A 72 4.62 10.64 -2.63
C GLN A 72 4.43 10.47 -4.15
N PRO A 73 5.37 9.82 -4.83
CA PRO A 73 5.23 9.54 -6.26
C PRO A 73 4.04 8.59 -6.49
N ALA A 74 3.41 8.69 -7.66
CA ALA A 74 2.22 7.93 -8.02
C ALA A 74 2.37 6.42 -7.78
N ALA A 75 3.54 5.86 -8.11
CA ALA A 75 3.83 4.43 -7.93
C ALA A 75 3.88 3.95 -6.47
N ARG A 76 3.92 4.88 -5.51
CA ARG A 76 3.97 4.56 -4.07
C ARG A 76 2.68 4.87 -3.33
N LEU A 77 1.69 5.43 -4.02
CA LEU A 77 0.38 5.72 -3.44
C LEU A 77 -0.38 4.43 -3.19
N HIS A 78 -0.78 4.19 -1.94
CA HIS A 78 -1.48 2.98 -1.53
C HIS A 78 -2.33 3.20 -0.29
N ILE A 79 -3.28 2.30 -0.08
CA ILE A 79 -4.02 2.15 1.18
C ILE A 79 -3.52 0.90 1.88
N THR A 80 -2.85 1.02 3.01
CA THR A 80 -2.41 -0.14 3.80
C THR A 80 -3.63 -0.88 4.34
N LEU A 81 -3.71 -2.18 4.08
CA LEU A 81 -4.72 -3.07 4.66
C LEU A 81 -4.25 -3.61 6.01
N LEU A 82 -3.14 -4.34 6.02
CA LEU A 82 -2.55 -4.92 7.23
C LEU A 82 -1.03 -4.89 7.18
N ALA A 83 -0.39 -4.48 8.26
CA ALA A 83 1.01 -4.73 8.47
C ALA A 83 1.20 -6.16 9.03
N ILE A 84 2.04 -6.95 8.40
CA ILE A 84 2.28 -8.35 8.79
C ILE A 84 3.44 -8.42 9.78
N THR A 85 4.59 -7.90 9.38
CA THR A 85 5.80 -7.84 10.21
C THR A 85 6.71 -6.72 9.76
N GLY A 86 7.64 -6.30 10.62
CA GLY A 86 8.68 -5.34 10.29
C GLY A 86 9.86 -5.51 11.25
N GLY A 87 11.04 -5.17 10.78
CA GLY A 87 12.27 -5.29 11.57
C GLY A 87 13.52 -5.01 10.74
N PRO A 88 14.71 -5.15 11.36
CA PRO A 88 15.99 -4.91 10.68
C PRO A 88 16.31 -5.97 9.64
N GLU A 89 15.73 -7.16 9.76
CA GLU A 89 15.96 -8.28 8.84
C GLU A 89 14.76 -8.51 7.92
N ALA A 90 15.01 -9.08 6.75
CA ALA A 90 13.96 -9.48 5.83
C ALA A 90 13.08 -10.58 6.47
N PRO A 91 11.76 -10.54 6.22
CA PRO A 91 10.87 -11.55 6.78
C PRO A 91 11.26 -12.95 6.29
N PRO A 92 11.24 -13.99 7.17
CA PRO A 92 11.48 -15.36 6.76
C PRO A 92 10.54 -15.80 5.63
N GLN A 93 11.03 -16.58 4.67
CA GLN A 93 10.24 -17.03 3.52
C GLN A 93 8.95 -17.74 3.96
N ARG A 94 8.98 -18.55 5.03
CA ARG A 94 7.79 -19.22 5.60
C ARG A 94 6.65 -18.24 5.97
N VAL A 95 7.00 -17.00 6.38
CA VAL A 95 6.01 -15.98 6.69
C VAL A 95 5.38 -15.45 5.40
N VAL A 96 6.19 -15.22 4.38
CA VAL A 96 5.71 -14.79 3.05
C VAL A 96 4.78 -15.84 2.45
N ASP A 97 5.17 -17.12 2.51
CA ASP A 97 4.38 -18.24 1.98
C ASP A 97 3.05 -18.38 2.73
N ALA A 98 3.05 -18.31 4.07
CA ALA A 98 1.85 -18.39 4.87
C ALA A 98 0.89 -17.22 4.60
N VAL A 99 1.40 -16.00 4.32
CA VAL A 99 0.57 -14.86 3.90
C VAL A 99 0.01 -15.09 2.51
N ASN A 100 0.83 -15.61 1.57
CA ASN A 100 0.38 -15.93 0.21
C ASN A 100 -0.80 -16.92 0.21
N ASP A 101 -0.66 -18.00 0.97
CA ASP A 101 -1.70 -19.03 1.10
C ASP A 101 -2.98 -18.48 1.74
N ALA A 102 -2.84 -17.66 2.78
CA ALA A 102 -3.98 -17.05 3.45
C ALA A 102 -4.72 -16.07 2.52
N ALA A 103 -3.97 -15.20 1.85
CA ALA A 103 -4.52 -14.16 0.98
C ALA A 103 -5.25 -14.73 -0.24
N ALA A 104 -4.79 -15.89 -0.76
CA ALA A 104 -5.44 -16.58 -1.88
C ALA A 104 -6.87 -17.08 -1.57
N LEU A 105 -7.21 -17.21 -0.28
CA LEU A 105 -8.50 -17.73 0.19
C LEU A 105 -9.52 -16.62 0.51
N ILE A 106 -9.23 -15.35 0.21
CA ILE A 106 -10.12 -14.25 0.60
C ILE A 106 -11.30 -14.11 -0.38
N PRO A 107 -12.54 -14.41 0.05
CA PRO A 107 -13.73 -14.26 -0.77
C PRO A 107 -14.29 -12.83 -0.63
N CYS A 108 -13.65 -11.86 -1.24
CA CYS A 108 -14.08 -10.47 -1.16
C CYS A 108 -14.23 -9.87 -2.55
N GLY A 109 -15.42 -9.36 -2.85
CA GLY A 109 -15.68 -8.64 -4.09
C GLY A 109 -14.91 -7.31 -4.20
N PRO A 110 -14.94 -6.67 -5.38
CA PRO A 110 -14.34 -5.36 -5.59
C PRO A 110 -14.81 -4.33 -4.56
N VAL A 111 -13.91 -3.44 -4.14
CA VAL A 111 -14.19 -2.42 -3.12
C VAL A 111 -14.23 -1.05 -3.78
N ARG A 112 -15.35 -0.34 -3.65
CA ARG A 112 -15.46 1.06 -4.08
C ARG A 112 -14.65 1.94 -3.13
N ILE A 113 -13.69 2.69 -3.68
CA ILE A 113 -12.85 3.64 -2.95
C ILE A 113 -13.23 5.05 -3.38
N VAL A 114 -13.54 5.89 -2.41
CA VAL A 114 -13.83 7.32 -2.60
C VAL A 114 -13.09 8.10 -1.53
N PHE A 115 -12.20 9.00 -1.94
CA PHE A 115 -11.60 10.00 -1.06
C PHE A 115 -12.33 11.31 -1.23
N ASP A 116 -12.83 11.86 -0.15
CA ASP A 116 -13.58 13.12 -0.13
C ASP A 116 -13.00 14.14 0.87
N ARG A 117 -11.94 13.80 1.56
CA ARG A 117 -11.32 14.62 2.61
C ARG A 117 -9.81 14.56 2.60
N VAL A 118 -9.22 15.65 3.09
CA VAL A 118 -7.78 15.75 3.41
C VAL A 118 -7.59 16.22 4.83
N LEU A 119 -6.53 15.77 5.48
CA LEU A 119 -6.12 16.22 6.80
C LEU A 119 -4.64 15.86 7.06
N THR A 120 -4.13 16.38 8.15
CA THR A 120 -2.85 15.91 8.71
C THR A 120 -3.10 15.13 9.99
N PHE A 121 -2.59 13.91 10.05
CA PHE A 121 -2.52 13.19 11.33
C PHE A 121 -1.48 13.86 12.22
N ALA A 122 -1.92 14.59 13.24
CA ALA A 122 -1.07 15.46 14.05
C ALA A 122 0.10 14.72 14.70
N THR A 123 -0.15 13.51 15.26
CA THR A 123 0.87 12.72 15.95
C THR A 123 1.96 12.20 15.00
N SER A 124 1.57 11.67 13.84
CA SER A 124 2.51 11.09 12.87
C SER A 124 3.05 12.08 11.85
N ARG A 125 2.52 13.30 11.85
CA ARG A 125 2.89 14.37 10.89
C ARG A 125 2.78 13.92 9.44
N VAL A 126 1.66 13.26 9.10
CA VAL A 126 1.42 12.68 7.78
C VAL A 126 0.22 13.38 7.14
N PHE A 127 0.40 13.94 5.95
CA PHE A 127 -0.68 14.50 5.15
C PHE A 127 -1.34 13.42 4.32
N VAL A 128 -2.64 13.25 4.46
CA VAL A 128 -3.38 12.10 3.94
C VAL A 128 -4.66 12.49 3.22
N LEU A 129 -5.06 11.64 2.26
CA LEU A 129 -6.43 11.52 1.79
C LEU A 129 -7.18 10.55 2.70
N ARG A 130 -8.40 10.91 3.07
CA ARG A 130 -9.30 10.08 3.86
C ARG A 130 -10.49 9.63 3.04
N CYS A 131 -10.90 8.38 3.26
CA CYS A 131 -12.03 7.77 2.60
C CYS A 131 -13.38 8.26 3.19
N THR A 132 -14.43 8.12 2.38
CA THR A 132 -15.83 8.18 2.86
C THR A 132 -16.13 7.03 3.82
N ALA A 133 -17.20 7.15 4.61
CA ALA A 133 -17.64 6.11 5.54
C ALA A 133 -17.92 4.77 4.85
N ASP A 134 -18.54 4.79 3.66
CA ASP A 134 -18.84 3.56 2.88
C ASP A 134 -17.57 2.86 2.42
N SER A 135 -16.58 3.62 1.95
CA SER A 135 -15.26 3.09 1.56
C SER A 135 -14.52 2.53 2.78
N ASP A 136 -14.57 3.23 3.91
CA ASP A 136 -13.99 2.76 5.18
C ASP A 136 -14.61 1.42 5.61
N ALA A 137 -15.94 1.29 5.52
CA ALA A 137 -16.65 0.05 5.83
C ALA A 137 -16.23 -1.10 4.87
N GLY A 138 -16.12 -0.82 3.57
CA GLY A 138 -15.67 -1.81 2.57
C GLY A 138 -14.24 -2.29 2.83
N ILE A 139 -13.31 -1.37 3.07
CA ILE A 139 -11.93 -1.68 3.43
C ILE A 139 -11.86 -2.42 4.76
N GLY A 140 -12.69 -2.01 5.74
CA GLY A 140 -12.79 -2.64 7.04
C GLY A 140 -13.18 -4.11 6.96
N ARG A 141 -14.17 -4.45 6.12
CA ARG A 141 -14.56 -5.85 5.86
C ARG A 141 -13.40 -6.67 5.27
N LEU A 142 -12.71 -6.14 4.27
CA LEU A 142 -11.55 -6.80 3.67
C LEU A 142 -10.42 -7.01 4.71
N ARG A 143 -10.11 -5.99 5.51
CA ARG A 143 -9.13 -6.07 6.62
C ARG A 143 -9.50 -7.17 7.62
N GLN A 144 -10.78 -7.25 8.01
CA GLN A 144 -11.26 -8.23 8.96
C GLN A 144 -11.13 -9.66 8.42
N MET A 145 -11.50 -9.89 7.15
CA MET A 145 -11.35 -11.20 6.50
C MET A 145 -9.88 -11.61 6.43
N LEU A 146 -9.00 -10.72 5.97
CA LEU A 146 -7.56 -10.95 5.93
C LEU A 146 -7.00 -11.27 7.32
N ALA A 147 -7.31 -10.46 8.33
CA ALA A 147 -6.82 -10.65 9.69
C ALA A 147 -7.29 -11.98 10.28
N THR A 148 -8.54 -12.37 10.06
CA THR A 148 -9.10 -13.64 10.53
C THR A 148 -8.41 -14.83 9.87
N THR A 149 -8.22 -14.79 8.54
CA THR A 149 -7.58 -15.88 7.80
C THR A 149 -6.10 -16.02 8.16
N LEU A 150 -5.38 -14.91 8.36
CA LEU A 150 -4.00 -14.92 8.81
C LEU A 150 -3.85 -15.50 10.22
N ARG A 151 -4.76 -15.17 11.15
CA ARG A 151 -4.73 -15.73 12.51
C ARG A 151 -4.95 -17.24 12.51
N ARG A 152 -5.80 -17.77 11.63
CA ARG A 152 -6.00 -19.22 11.46
C ARG A 152 -4.73 -19.94 10.99
N ARG A 153 -3.78 -19.22 10.39
CA ARG A 153 -2.44 -19.69 9.97
C ARG A 153 -1.36 -19.34 11.00
N ALA A 154 -1.73 -19.08 12.25
CA ALA A 154 -0.83 -18.67 13.34
C ALA A 154 -0.02 -17.39 13.07
N LEU A 155 -0.40 -16.62 12.05
CA LEU A 155 0.15 -15.29 11.81
C LEU A 155 -0.62 -14.25 12.62
N ARG A 156 0.12 -13.40 13.33
CA ARG A 156 -0.46 -12.28 14.07
C ARG A 156 -0.08 -10.98 13.38
N PRO A 157 -0.94 -10.44 12.50
CA PRO A 157 -0.69 -9.12 11.93
C PRO A 157 -0.49 -8.11 13.06
N SER A 158 0.36 -7.12 12.83
CA SER A 158 0.58 -6.07 13.81
C SER A 158 -0.77 -5.46 14.25
N PRO A 159 -0.99 -5.26 15.57
CA PRO A 159 -2.25 -4.70 16.08
C PRO A 159 -2.45 -3.21 15.71
N ARG A 160 -1.51 -2.62 14.95
CA ARG A 160 -1.57 -1.23 14.50
C ARG A 160 -1.79 -1.10 12.98
N PRO A 161 -2.94 -1.50 12.44
CA PRO A 161 -3.42 -0.77 11.29
C PRO A 161 -3.86 0.59 11.85
N SER A 162 -3.50 1.68 11.20
CA SER A 162 -4.29 2.91 11.37
C SER A 162 -5.76 2.51 11.29
N ALA A 163 -6.53 2.70 12.35
CA ALA A 163 -7.94 2.30 12.40
C ALA A 163 -8.70 2.91 11.21
N THR A 164 -8.25 4.07 10.75
CA THR A 164 -8.83 4.82 9.65
C THR A 164 -8.08 4.54 8.34
N PRO A 165 -8.72 3.95 7.32
CA PRO A 165 -8.16 3.82 6.00
C PRO A 165 -7.80 5.19 5.40
N HIS A 166 -6.58 5.31 4.89
CA HIS A 166 -6.09 6.55 4.32
C HIS A 166 -5.03 6.27 3.24
N MET A 167 -4.76 7.27 2.42
CA MET A 167 -3.64 7.27 1.50
C MET A 167 -2.68 8.41 1.87
N THR A 168 -1.44 8.07 2.16
CA THR A 168 -0.41 9.05 2.49
C THR A 168 0.03 9.79 1.24
N MET A 169 -0.05 11.12 1.29
CA MET A 169 0.43 12.00 0.23
C MET A 169 1.81 12.57 0.55
N MET A 170 2.11 12.85 1.83
CA MET A 170 3.38 13.38 2.28
C MET A 170 3.68 12.99 3.73
N TYR A 171 4.93 12.71 4.03
CA TYR A 171 5.43 12.50 5.39
C TYR A 171 6.14 13.74 5.95
N GLY A 172 6.23 13.84 7.26
CA GLY A 172 7.05 14.83 7.95
C GLY A 172 6.57 16.27 7.76
N THR A 173 5.24 16.50 7.67
CA THR A 173 4.70 17.85 7.54
C THR A 173 4.99 18.67 8.80
N ARG A 174 5.45 19.91 8.62
CA ARG A 174 5.68 20.86 9.74
C ARG A 174 4.38 21.51 10.19
N ARG A 175 3.40 21.59 9.32
CA ARG A 175 2.08 22.19 9.56
C ARG A 175 1.04 21.10 9.75
N THR A 176 0.02 21.39 10.54
CA THR A 176 -1.17 20.57 10.68
C THR A 176 -2.30 21.21 9.88
N LEU A 177 -3.03 20.37 9.14
CA LEU A 177 -4.25 20.75 8.45
C LEU A 177 -5.41 20.03 9.12
N PRO A 178 -6.43 20.76 9.62
CA PRO A 178 -7.68 20.13 10.06
C PRO A 178 -8.36 19.43 8.90
N GLU A 179 -9.30 18.54 9.19
CA GLU A 179 -10.05 17.83 8.15
C GLU A 179 -10.83 18.82 7.27
N GLN A 180 -10.65 18.70 5.96
CA GLN A 180 -11.32 19.53 4.95
C GLN A 180 -11.87 18.67 3.84
N ALA A 181 -13.05 19.04 3.33
CA ALA A 181 -13.63 18.41 2.15
C ALA A 181 -12.83 18.76 0.88
N ILE A 182 -12.76 17.79 -0.03
CA ILE A 182 -12.20 17.98 -1.37
C ILE A 182 -13.15 17.42 -2.41
N GLU A 183 -12.95 17.81 -3.67
CA GLU A 183 -13.59 17.15 -4.80
C GLU A 183 -13.30 15.65 -4.76
N PRO A 184 -14.31 14.77 -4.79
CA PRO A 184 -14.12 13.35 -4.59
C PRO A 184 -13.24 12.70 -5.66
N ILE A 185 -12.33 11.85 -5.21
CA ILE A 185 -11.50 11.00 -6.08
C ILE A 185 -11.93 9.56 -5.89
N ALA A 186 -12.46 8.95 -6.93
CA ALA A 186 -13.04 7.61 -6.84
C ALA A 186 -12.46 6.62 -7.86
N TRP A 187 -12.39 5.34 -7.45
CA TRP A 187 -12.18 4.18 -8.31
C TRP A 187 -12.72 2.91 -7.63
N THR A 188 -12.73 1.81 -8.37
CA THR A 188 -13.03 0.49 -7.79
C THR A 188 -11.76 -0.31 -7.70
N ALA A 189 -11.39 -0.74 -6.51
CA ALA A 189 -10.28 -1.65 -6.29
C ALA A 189 -10.73 -3.08 -6.62
N ASP A 190 -10.10 -3.69 -7.60
CA ASP A 190 -10.37 -5.05 -8.07
C ASP A 190 -9.31 -6.06 -7.61
N ARG A 191 -8.29 -5.59 -6.87
CA ARG A 191 -7.18 -6.41 -6.37
C ARG A 191 -6.51 -5.77 -5.16
N PHE A 192 -5.76 -6.59 -4.43
CA PHE A 192 -4.83 -6.16 -3.39
C PHE A 192 -3.49 -6.87 -3.55
N ALA A 193 -2.45 -6.39 -2.90
CA ALA A 193 -1.09 -6.89 -3.07
C ALA A 193 -0.38 -7.13 -1.74
N LEU A 194 0.56 -8.08 -1.72
CA LEU A 194 1.59 -8.23 -0.70
C LEU A 194 2.85 -7.51 -1.16
N VAL A 195 3.38 -6.66 -0.30
CA VAL A 195 4.53 -5.81 -0.58
C VAL A 195 5.57 -5.95 0.50
N LEU A 196 6.83 -6.09 0.10
CA LEU A 196 8.00 -5.94 0.94
C LEU A 196 8.57 -4.54 0.75
N SER A 197 8.51 -3.74 1.80
CA SER A 197 9.12 -2.41 1.83
C SER A 197 10.55 -2.50 2.34
N HIS A 198 11.48 -1.93 1.60
CA HIS A 198 12.86 -1.71 2.02
C HIS A 198 12.93 -0.33 2.68
N VAL A 199 12.80 -0.29 4.01
CA VAL A 199 12.71 0.94 4.78
C VAL A 199 14.00 1.76 4.62
N GLY A 200 13.88 3.05 4.36
CA GLY A 200 15.02 3.94 4.11
C GLY A 200 15.55 3.92 2.66
N ALA A 201 15.32 2.84 1.91
CA ALA A 201 15.73 2.73 0.50
C ALA A 201 14.65 3.22 -0.50
N THR A 202 13.52 3.73 0.00
CA THR A 202 12.38 4.20 -0.82
C THR A 202 11.90 3.18 -1.85
N HIS A 203 12.06 1.88 -1.58
CA HIS A 203 11.75 0.79 -2.49
C HIS A 203 10.65 -0.12 -1.94
N HIS A 204 9.64 -0.39 -2.78
CA HIS A 204 8.58 -1.36 -2.54
C HIS A 204 8.71 -2.49 -3.55
N GLN A 205 8.99 -3.70 -3.06
CA GLN A 205 9.03 -4.90 -3.87
C GLN A 205 7.65 -5.56 -3.83
N TRP A 206 7.02 -5.72 -4.98
CA TRP A 206 5.77 -6.45 -5.12
C TRP A 206 6.05 -7.94 -5.05
N ILE A 207 5.42 -8.64 -4.10
CA ILE A 207 5.58 -10.09 -3.95
C ILE A 207 4.50 -10.82 -4.74
N ARG A 208 3.22 -10.42 -4.54
CA ARG A 208 2.08 -11.04 -5.20
C ARG A 208 0.84 -10.16 -5.15
N GLN A 209 -0.08 -10.41 -6.07
CA GLN A 209 -1.40 -9.78 -6.12
C GLN A 209 -2.51 -10.82 -6.18
N TRP A 210 -3.68 -10.48 -5.64
CA TRP A 210 -4.89 -11.29 -5.70
C TRP A 210 -6.07 -10.44 -6.16
N PRO A 211 -6.92 -10.99 -7.04
CA PRO A 211 -8.15 -10.34 -7.42
C PRO A 211 -9.14 -10.31 -6.26
N LEU A 212 -9.96 -9.27 -6.20
CA LEU A 212 -11.17 -9.20 -5.39
C LEU A 212 -12.35 -9.70 -6.24
N ARG A 213 -12.98 -10.82 -5.83
CA ARG A 213 -14.03 -11.52 -6.58
C ARG A 213 -15.22 -11.82 -5.68
#